data_e3b3c73dba4052be1234fcdaac7f9f52
#
_entry.id   e3b3c73dba4052be1234fcdaac7f9f52
#
_cell.length_a   1.000
_cell.length_b   1.000
_cell.length_c   1.000
_cell.angle_alpha   90.00
_cell.angle_beta   90.00
_cell.angle_gamma   90.00
#
_symmetry.space_group_name_H-M   'P 1'
#
loop_
_entity.id
_entity.type
_entity.pdbx_description
1 polymer ?
#
loop_
_entity_poly.entity_id
_entity_poly.type
_entity_poly.pdbx_seq_one_letter_code
_entity_poly.pdbx_strand_id
1 'polypeptide(L)'
;AEPGGFISAFVHSPVTGTVKSIAPRQDLAGTWMTHIEITVADEEVWAEGIDTTKDIVTKLPEDNAFIIDRIKSNGVVGLGGATFPTHVKLCPPPGKKADCLILNGAECEPYLTSDNRIMIERSREIVIGAALMKKVLGGCPAVIGIEENKPEAIAAMTEAVTSLAASSSDYSGIEVQVLKKKYPQGGEKQLIAAVMG
;
A
#
# COMPACT_ATOMS: atom_id res chain seq x y z
N ALA A 1 12.19 6.83 -13.29
CA ALA A 1 12.74 8.11 -12.82
C ALA A 1 13.10 8.01 -11.34
N GLU A 2 14.18 8.64 -10.94
CA GLU A 2 14.63 8.71 -9.55
C GLU A 2 13.87 9.77 -8.75
N PRO A 3 13.78 9.63 -7.42
CA PRO A 3 13.18 10.64 -6.56
C PRO A 3 13.89 11.99 -6.66
N GLY A 4 13.13 13.07 -6.81
CA GLY A 4 13.66 14.44 -6.91
C GLY A 4 13.82 15.16 -5.57
N GLY A 5 13.46 14.54 -4.44
CA GLY A 5 13.52 15.14 -3.11
C GLY A 5 13.02 14.20 -2.01
N PHE A 6 12.88 14.74 -0.78
CA PHE A 6 12.48 13.93 0.38
C PHE A 6 11.08 13.30 0.23
N ILE A 7 10.09 14.10 -0.22
CA ILE A 7 8.73 13.60 -0.47
C ILE A 7 8.60 13.29 -1.96
N SER A 8 9.22 12.19 -2.38
CA SER A 8 9.12 11.68 -3.75
C SER A 8 9.40 10.18 -3.77
N ALA A 9 9.01 9.51 -4.85
CA ALA A 9 9.18 8.08 -5.03
C ALA A 9 9.80 7.77 -6.40
N PHE A 10 10.41 6.60 -6.53
CA PHE A 10 10.81 6.07 -7.83
C PHE A 10 9.58 5.84 -8.71
N VAL A 11 9.72 6.15 -9.99
CA VAL A 11 8.73 5.85 -11.01
C VAL A 11 9.35 4.86 -11.99
N HIS A 12 8.87 3.62 -11.96
CA HIS A 12 9.31 2.56 -12.84
C HIS A 12 8.54 2.57 -14.16
N SER A 13 9.16 2.04 -15.23
CA SER A 13 8.47 1.87 -16.50
C SER A 13 7.39 0.79 -16.36
N PRO A 14 6.15 1.04 -16.81
CA PRO A 14 5.10 0.02 -16.84
C PRO A 14 5.17 -0.88 -18.07
N VAL A 15 6.14 -0.64 -18.97
CA VAL A 15 6.28 -1.35 -20.24
C VAL A 15 7.75 -1.60 -20.57
N THR A 16 8.02 -2.63 -21.35
CA THR A 16 9.31 -2.84 -22.01
C THR A 16 9.40 -1.92 -23.22
N GLY A 17 10.52 -1.22 -23.37
CA GLY A 17 10.71 -0.32 -24.50
C GLY A 17 11.92 0.57 -24.38
N THR A 18 12.03 1.52 -25.29
CA THR A 18 13.13 2.49 -25.36
C THR A 18 12.59 3.90 -25.13
N VAL A 19 13.24 4.66 -24.26
CA VAL A 19 12.89 6.07 -24.03
C VAL A 19 13.14 6.84 -25.34
N LYS A 20 12.07 7.37 -25.91
CA LYS A 20 12.09 8.16 -27.15
C LYS A 20 12.36 9.64 -26.89
N SER A 21 11.71 10.19 -25.86
CA SER A 21 11.90 11.58 -25.48
C SER A 21 11.57 11.83 -24.02
N ILE A 22 12.19 12.85 -23.43
CA ILE A 22 11.84 13.42 -22.14
C ILE A 22 11.62 14.90 -22.35
N ALA A 23 10.38 15.37 -22.24
CA ALA A 23 10.02 16.76 -22.55
C ALA A 23 8.80 17.22 -21.75
N PRO A 24 8.66 18.51 -21.48
CA PRO A 24 7.43 19.04 -20.91
C PRO A 24 6.27 18.90 -21.90
N ARG A 25 5.14 18.39 -21.42
CA ARG A 25 3.87 18.31 -22.16
C ARG A 25 2.72 18.67 -21.21
N GLN A 26 1.61 19.09 -21.76
CA GLN A 26 0.40 19.30 -20.97
C GLN A 26 -0.26 17.96 -20.65
N ASP A 27 -0.66 17.77 -19.39
CA ASP A 27 -1.55 16.69 -18.98
C ASP A 27 -3.00 16.96 -19.42
N LEU A 28 -3.93 16.06 -19.02
CA LEU A 28 -5.35 16.21 -19.35
C LEU A 28 -6.02 17.41 -18.68
N ALA A 29 -5.42 17.95 -17.62
CA ALA A 29 -5.89 19.17 -16.94
C ALA A 29 -5.25 20.45 -17.49
N GLY A 30 -4.38 20.34 -18.50
CA GLY A 30 -3.66 21.45 -19.12
C GLY A 30 -2.41 21.89 -18.33
N THR A 31 -2.00 21.15 -17.31
CA THR A 31 -0.79 21.45 -16.52
C THR A 31 0.46 20.96 -17.24
N TRP A 32 1.49 21.80 -17.31
CA TRP A 32 2.77 21.40 -17.89
C TRP A 32 3.55 20.51 -16.92
N MET A 33 3.85 19.29 -17.38
CA MET A 33 4.61 18.30 -16.62
C MET A 33 5.67 17.64 -17.50
N THR A 34 6.75 17.17 -16.89
CA THR A 34 7.74 16.36 -17.60
C THR A 34 7.14 15.00 -17.96
N HIS A 35 7.08 14.69 -19.24
CA HIS A 35 6.63 13.40 -19.76
C HIS A 35 7.82 12.61 -20.27
N ILE A 36 7.78 11.30 -20.00
CA ILE A 36 8.71 10.31 -20.57
C ILE A 36 7.93 9.54 -21.62
N GLU A 37 8.29 9.73 -22.88
CA GLU A 37 7.71 8.99 -24.01
C GLU A 37 8.53 7.73 -24.27
N ILE A 38 7.87 6.58 -24.29
CA ILE A 38 8.51 5.28 -24.48
C ILE A 38 7.97 4.65 -25.76
N THR A 39 8.86 4.24 -26.66
CA THR A 39 8.51 3.34 -27.75
C THR A 39 8.43 1.93 -27.18
N VAL A 40 7.23 1.37 -27.13
CA VAL A 40 6.99 0.05 -26.56
C VAL A 40 7.58 -1.02 -27.46
N ALA A 41 8.23 -2.02 -26.86
CA ALA A 41 8.74 -3.19 -27.60
C ALA A 41 7.61 -4.19 -27.87
N ASP A 42 7.79 -5.04 -28.87
CA ASP A 42 6.82 -6.08 -29.23
C ASP A 42 6.77 -7.22 -28.20
N GLU A 43 7.89 -7.46 -27.50
CA GLU A 43 7.99 -8.49 -26.47
C GLU A 43 8.16 -7.87 -25.07
N GLU A 44 7.45 -8.43 -24.10
CA GLU A 44 7.59 -8.05 -22.69
C GLU A 44 8.80 -8.75 -22.07
N VAL A 45 9.76 -7.97 -21.57
CA VAL A 45 10.94 -8.47 -20.87
C VAL A 45 11.06 -7.77 -19.52
N TRP A 46 11.05 -8.53 -18.45
CA TRP A 46 11.27 -8.01 -17.12
C TRP A 46 12.74 -7.63 -16.90
N ALA A 47 12.96 -6.58 -16.12
CA ALA A 47 14.31 -6.17 -15.77
C ALA A 47 15.00 -7.27 -14.94
N GLU A 48 16.33 -7.35 -15.07
CA GLU A 48 17.14 -8.32 -14.31
C GLU A 48 16.92 -8.12 -12.79
N GLY A 49 16.79 -9.24 -12.07
CA GLY A 49 16.57 -9.26 -10.62
C GLY A 49 15.12 -9.01 -10.18
N ILE A 50 14.18 -8.84 -11.11
CA ILE A 50 12.76 -8.83 -10.78
C ILE A 50 12.28 -10.27 -10.58
N ASP A 51 11.76 -10.55 -9.39
CA ASP A 51 11.08 -11.81 -9.12
C ASP A 51 9.68 -11.79 -9.75
N THR A 52 9.51 -12.65 -10.76
CA THR A 52 8.23 -12.81 -11.46
C THR A 52 7.43 -14.01 -10.97
N THR A 53 7.91 -14.71 -9.94
CA THR A 53 7.15 -15.79 -9.29
C THR A 53 5.92 -15.21 -8.58
N LYS A 54 4.91 -16.06 -8.41
CA LYS A 54 3.71 -15.70 -7.65
C LYS A 54 3.79 -16.18 -6.20
N ASP A 55 4.97 -16.57 -5.75
CA ASP A 55 5.17 -17.11 -4.41
C ASP A 55 5.07 -16.01 -3.36
N ILE A 56 4.22 -16.24 -2.38
CA ILE A 56 4.03 -15.30 -1.27
C ILE A 56 5.05 -15.62 -0.17
N VAL A 57 6.00 -14.72 0.04
CA VAL A 57 6.98 -14.83 1.12
C VAL A 57 6.34 -14.37 2.43
N THR A 58 6.17 -15.31 3.36
CA THR A 58 5.54 -15.03 4.68
C THR A 58 6.55 -14.71 5.78
N LYS A 59 7.82 -15.06 5.60
CA LYS A 59 8.87 -14.71 6.57
C LYS A 59 9.25 -13.25 6.42
N LEU A 60 9.02 -12.45 7.46
CA LEU A 60 9.37 -11.04 7.44
C LEU A 60 10.90 -10.86 7.60
N PRO A 61 11.50 -9.89 6.88
CA PRO A 61 12.90 -9.51 7.08
C PRO A 61 13.13 -9.02 8.52
N GLU A 62 14.31 -9.30 9.08
CA GLU A 62 14.66 -8.84 10.44
C GLU A 62 15.04 -7.36 10.48
N ASP A 63 15.69 -6.86 9.42
CA ASP A 63 16.18 -5.48 9.34
C ASP A 63 15.09 -4.52 8.83
N ASN A 64 14.72 -3.57 9.70
CA ASN A 64 13.75 -2.53 9.37
C ASN A 64 14.29 -1.55 8.30
N ALA A 65 15.59 -1.29 8.27
CA ALA A 65 16.18 -0.43 7.25
C ALA A 65 16.08 -1.06 5.87
N PHE A 66 16.27 -2.38 5.78
CA PHE A 66 16.05 -3.13 4.55
C PHE A 66 14.60 -3.02 4.06
N ILE A 67 13.61 -3.13 4.96
CA ILE A 67 12.20 -3.00 4.60
C ILE A 67 11.91 -1.60 4.02
N ILE A 68 12.38 -0.55 4.69
CA ILE A 68 12.19 0.83 4.23
C ILE A 68 12.85 1.06 2.87
N ASP A 69 14.08 0.57 2.70
CA ASP A 69 14.80 0.72 1.43
C ASP A 69 14.09 -0.01 0.28
N ARG A 70 13.56 -1.21 0.52
CA ARG A 70 12.76 -1.96 -0.48
C ARG A 70 11.47 -1.22 -0.84
N ILE A 71 10.75 -0.66 0.14
CA ILE A 71 9.56 0.16 -0.10
C ILE A 71 9.92 1.38 -0.96
N LYS A 72 11.02 2.06 -0.62
CA LYS A 72 11.50 3.24 -1.36
C LYS A 72 11.93 2.89 -2.77
N SER A 73 12.82 1.89 -2.93
CA SER A 73 13.37 1.50 -4.22
C SER A 73 12.32 0.94 -5.18
N ASN A 74 11.29 0.30 -4.66
CA ASN A 74 10.14 -0.17 -5.46
C ASN A 74 9.10 0.93 -5.75
N GLY A 75 9.30 2.16 -5.28
CA GLY A 75 8.41 3.28 -5.57
C GLY A 75 7.01 3.14 -4.97
N VAL A 76 6.89 2.45 -3.81
CA VAL A 76 5.59 2.21 -3.18
C VAL A 76 5.02 3.51 -2.63
N VAL A 77 3.81 3.83 -3.04
CA VAL A 77 3.06 5.04 -2.65
C VAL A 77 1.65 4.67 -2.19
N GLY A 78 1.02 5.59 -1.46
CA GLY A 78 -0.39 5.44 -1.10
C GLY A 78 -1.30 5.56 -2.33
N LEU A 79 -2.26 4.67 -2.48
CA LEU A 79 -3.20 4.63 -3.61
C LEU A 79 -4.57 5.27 -3.29
N GLY A 80 -4.70 5.95 -2.16
CA GLY A 80 -5.92 6.67 -1.77
C GLY A 80 -6.06 8.07 -2.36
N GLY A 81 -5.33 8.38 -3.46
CA GLY A 81 -5.44 9.64 -4.21
C GLY A 81 -4.24 10.58 -4.07
N ALA A 82 -3.63 10.72 -2.90
CA ALA A 82 -2.51 11.65 -2.68
C ALA A 82 -1.15 11.16 -3.20
N THR A 83 -1.02 9.89 -3.53
CA THR A 83 0.25 9.26 -3.97
C THR A 83 1.43 9.53 -3.03
N PHE A 84 1.15 9.66 -1.72
CA PHE A 84 2.19 9.98 -0.74
C PHE A 84 3.16 8.80 -0.57
N PRO A 85 4.49 9.03 -0.59
CA PRO A 85 5.49 7.97 -0.50
C PRO A 85 5.39 7.18 0.81
N THR A 86 5.21 5.86 0.71
CA THR A 86 5.00 4.99 1.88
C THR A 86 6.21 4.97 2.80
N HIS A 87 7.44 4.96 2.25
CA HIS A 87 8.66 4.99 3.07
C HIS A 87 8.75 6.25 3.95
N VAL A 88 8.25 7.41 3.49
CA VAL A 88 8.21 8.65 4.29
C VAL A 88 7.17 8.52 5.40
N LYS A 89 5.99 7.96 5.08
CA LYS A 89 4.91 7.73 6.03
C LYS A 89 5.34 6.81 7.18
N LEU A 90 6.21 5.85 6.92
CA LEU A 90 6.72 4.89 7.91
C LEU A 90 7.92 5.40 8.71
N CYS A 91 8.37 6.63 8.48
CA CYS A 91 9.44 7.28 9.24
C CYS A 91 8.88 8.45 10.05
N PRO A 92 8.26 8.21 11.21
CA PRO A 92 7.74 9.28 12.05
C PRO A 92 8.86 10.25 12.47
N PRO A 93 8.54 11.54 12.71
CA PRO A 93 9.51 12.53 13.15
C PRO A 93 10.23 12.09 14.43
N PRO A 94 11.48 12.55 14.68
CA PRO A 94 12.21 12.23 15.89
C PRO A 94 11.39 12.49 17.16
N GLY A 95 11.40 11.53 18.07
CA GLY A 95 10.64 11.60 19.34
C GLY A 95 9.13 11.30 19.23
N LYS A 96 8.63 11.03 18.02
CA LYS A 96 7.25 10.56 17.80
C LYS A 96 7.21 9.06 17.59
N LYS A 97 6.13 8.42 18.03
CA LYS A 97 5.84 6.99 17.81
C LYS A 97 4.42 6.88 17.26
N ALA A 98 4.19 5.84 16.48
CA ALA A 98 2.85 5.46 16.07
C ALA A 98 2.19 4.67 17.22
N ASP A 99 1.01 5.09 17.62
CA ASP A 99 0.22 4.38 18.64
C ASP A 99 -0.59 3.23 18.00
N CYS A 100 -0.98 3.40 16.74
CA CYS A 100 -1.73 2.42 15.97
C CYS A 100 -1.46 2.61 14.47
N LEU A 101 -1.39 1.51 13.73
CA LEU A 101 -1.42 1.50 12.27
C LEU A 101 -2.85 1.21 11.81
N ILE A 102 -3.46 2.13 11.06
CA ILE A 102 -4.80 1.94 10.51
C ILE A 102 -4.70 1.74 9.00
N LEU A 103 -5.17 0.58 8.53
CA LEU A 103 -5.34 0.31 7.10
C LEU A 103 -6.77 0.67 6.72
N ASN A 104 -6.88 1.53 5.71
CA ASN A 104 -8.17 1.99 5.21
C ASN A 104 -8.75 1.02 4.19
N GLY A 105 -9.65 0.15 4.63
CA GLY A 105 -10.48 -0.71 3.80
C GLY A 105 -11.92 -0.19 3.64
N ALA A 106 -12.19 1.06 4.06
CA ALA A 106 -13.49 1.69 3.90
C ALA A 106 -13.61 2.31 2.50
N GLU A 107 -14.31 1.62 1.62
CA GLU A 107 -14.55 2.01 0.23
C GLU A 107 -15.93 2.67 0.13
N CYS A 108 -16.02 3.95 0.55
CA CYS A 108 -17.29 4.65 0.75
C CYS A 108 -17.83 5.38 -0.49
N GLU A 109 -17.01 5.59 -1.54
CA GLU A 109 -17.49 6.22 -2.77
C GLU A 109 -18.40 5.29 -3.56
N PRO A 110 -19.52 5.80 -4.10
CA PRO A 110 -20.39 5.01 -4.95
C PRO A 110 -19.66 4.46 -6.19
N TYR A 111 -19.98 3.23 -6.55
CA TYR A 111 -19.46 2.50 -7.71
C TYR A 111 -17.98 2.08 -7.64
N LEU A 112 -17.23 2.44 -6.60
CA LEU A 112 -15.90 1.91 -6.38
C LEU A 112 -15.97 0.51 -5.75
N THR A 113 -15.19 -0.43 -6.28
CA THR A 113 -15.14 -1.84 -5.85
C THR A 113 -13.74 -2.43 -5.88
N SER A 114 -12.71 -1.63 -6.19
CA SER A 114 -11.32 -2.08 -6.32
C SER A 114 -10.75 -2.59 -5.00
N ASP A 115 -10.97 -1.86 -3.91
CA ASP A 115 -10.46 -2.22 -2.59
C ASP A 115 -11.14 -3.49 -2.05
N ASN A 116 -12.46 -3.59 -2.25
CA ASN A 116 -13.20 -4.81 -1.93
C ASN A 116 -12.64 -6.03 -2.67
N ARG A 117 -12.37 -5.90 -3.97
CA ARG A 117 -11.80 -7.00 -4.77
C ARG A 117 -10.39 -7.38 -4.33
N ILE A 118 -9.54 -6.40 -4.05
CA ILE A 118 -8.18 -6.65 -3.56
C ILE A 118 -8.20 -7.33 -2.19
N MET A 119 -9.06 -6.90 -1.28
CA MET A 119 -9.22 -7.54 0.03
C MET A 119 -9.67 -9.00 -0.07
N ILE A 120 -10.52 -9.35 -1.05
CA ILE A 120 -10.94 -10.72 -1.29
C ILE A 120 -9.82 -11.54 -1.95
N GLU A 121 -9.23 -11.02 -3.02
CA GLU A 121 -8.30 -11.77 -3.87
C GLU A 121 -6.87 -11.82 -3.33
N ARG A 122 -6.47 -10.83 -2.51
CA ARG A 122 -5.11 -10.62 -2.01
C ARG A 122 -5.04 -10.42 -0.50
N SER A 123 -5.96 -11.03 0.24
CA SER A 123 -6.05 -10.86 1.70
C SER A 123 -4.74 -11.18 2.43
N ARG A 124 -4.06 -12.25 2.03
CA ARG A 124 -2.78 -12.65 2.65
C ARG A 124 -1.67 -11.63 2.42
N GLU A 125 -1.54 -11.12 1.20
CA GLU A 125 -0.54 -10.10 0.85
C GLU A 125 -0.80 -8.79 1.59
N ILE A 126 -2.07 -8.41 1.79
CA ILE A 126 -2.44 -7.22 2.57
C ILE A 126 -2.01 -7.38 4.02
N VAL A 127 -2.28 -8.53 4.64
CA VAL A 127 -1.89 -8.79 6.04
C VAL A 127 -0.37 -8.84 6.20
N ILE A 128 0.36 -9.41 5.23
CA ILE A 128 1.83 -9.40 5.22
C ILE A 128 2.34 -7.95 5.10
N GLY A 129 1.76 -7.15 4.21
CA GLY A 129 2.08 -5.72 4.08
C GLY A 129 1.83 -4.94 5.38
N ALA A 130 0.70 -5.22 6.06
CA ALA A 130 0.39 -4.63 7.35
C ALA A 130 1.43 -5.02 8.42
N ALA A 131 1.85 -6.27 8.46
CA ALA A 131 2.86 -6.76 9.39
C ALA A 131 4.24 -6.11 9.14
N LEU A 132 4.65 -5.94 7.87
CA LEU A 132 5.86 -5.22 7.50
C LEU A 132 5.84 -3.76 7.99
N MET A 133 4.74 -3.06 7.73
CA MET A 133 4.57 -1.66 8.17
C MET A 133 4.54 -1.55 9.70
N LYS A 134 3.79 -2.43 10.36
CA LYS A 134 3.74 -2.52 11.83
C LYS A 134 5.12 -2.74 12.43
N LYS A 135 5.91 -3.66 11.88
CA LYS A 135 7.28 -3.96 12.34
C LYS A 135 8.18 -2.73 12.27
N VAL A 136 8.17 -2.02 11.15
CA VAL A 136 8.93 -0.78 10.96
C VAL A 136 8.51 0.32 11.94
N LEU A 137 7.22 0.40 12.26
CA LEU A 137 6.67 1.37 13.22
C LEU A 137 6.92 0.99 14.70
N GLY A 138 7.71 -0.06 14.97
CA GLY A 138 8.07 -0.48 16.32
C GLY A 138 7.06 -1.43 16.97
N GLY A 139 6.21 -2.09 16.19
CA GLY A 139 5.30 -3.14 16.67
C GLY A 139 3.98 -2.63 17.25
N CYS A 140 3.54 -1.42 16.91
CA CYS A 140 2.24 -0.91 17.35
C CYS A 140 1.08 -1.81 16.86
N PRO A 141 -0.08 -1.81 17.51
CA PRO A 141 -1.27 -2.50 17.02
C PRO A 141 -1.63 -2.05 15.59
N ALA A 142 -2.23 -2.95 14.80
CA ALA A 142 -2.69 -2.64 13.46
C ALA A 142 -4.17 -3.00 13.31
N VAL A 143 -4.96 -2.08 12.75
CA VAL A 143 -6.40 -2.24 12.54
C VAL A 143 -6.71 -2.08 11.06
N ILE A 144 -7.45 -3.03 10.50
CA ILE A 144 -7.96 -2.98 9.14
C ILE A 144 -9.45 -2.65 9.22
N GLY A 145 -9.80 -1.40 8.93
CA GLY A 145 -11.19 -0.92 8.99
C GLY A 145 -11.93 -1.25 7.70
N ILE A 146 -13.00 -2.06 7.76
CA ILE A 146 -13.80 -2.49 6.60
C ILE A 146 -15.26 -2.20 6.87
N GLU A 147 -15.99 -1.64 5.91
CA GLU A 147 -17.42 -1.36 6.07
C GLU A 147 -18.27 -2.65 6.08
N GLU A 148 -19.31 -2.66 6.90
CA GLU A 148 -20.22 -3.80 7.13
C GLU A 148 -20.90 -4.34 5.85
N ASN A 149 -20.98 -3.53 4.79
CA ASN A 149 -21.55 -3.92 3.50
C ASN A 149 -20.56 -4.73 2.60
N LYS A 150 -19.39 -5.11 3.13
CA LYS A 150 -18.37 -5.90 2.44
C LYS A 150 -18.13 -7.26 3.13
N PRO A 151 -19.16 -8.11 3.30
CA PRO A 151 -19.06 -9.32 4.11
C PRO A 151 -17.99 -10.32 3.61
N GLU A 152 -17.81 -10.45 2.28
CA GLU A 152 -16.79 -11.32 1.70
C GLU A 152 -15.37 -10.84 2.00
N ALA A 153 -15.14 -9.53 1.89
CA ALA A 153 -13.85 -8.95 2.24
C ALA A 153 -13.55 -9.09 3.75
N ILE A 154 -14.54 -8.85 4.61
CA ILE A 154 -14.41 -9.04 6.06
C ILE A 154 -14.04 -10.51 6.36
N ALA A 155 -14.71 -11.47 5.74
CA ALA A 155 -14.44 -12.90 5.95
C ALA A 155 -13.02 -13.25 5.46
N ALA A 156 -12.64 -12.88 4.25
CA ALA A 156 -11.32 -13.17 3.68
C ALA A 156 -10.17 -12.54 4.48
N MET A 157 -10.32 -11.28 4.90
CA MET A 157 -9.33 -10.59 5.70
C MET A 157 -9.21 -11.18 7.11
N THR A 158 -10.33 -11.54 7.75
CA THR A 158 -10.32 -12.18 9.08
C THR A 158 -9.66 -13.54 9.03
N GLU A 159 -9.93 -14.35 8.00
CA GLU A 159 -9.28 -15.65 7.79
C GLU A 159 -7.77 -15.48 7.58
N ALA A 160 -7.36 -14.53 6.74
CA ALA A 160 -5.95 -14.26 6.50
C ALA A 160 -5.21 -13.82 7.77
N VAL A 161 -5.79 -12.91 8.56
CA VAL A 161 -5.24 -12.48 9.86
C VAL A 161 -5.10 -13.67 10.80
N THR A 162 -6.14 -14.48 10.95
CA THR A 162 -6.15 -15.63 11.86
C THR A 162 -5.13 -16.68 11.45
N SER A 163 -5.09 -17.04 10.18
CA SER A 163 -4.17 -18.07 9.67
C SER A 163 -2.70 -17.67 9.76
N LEU A 164 -2.39 -16.40 9.45
CA LEU A 164 -1.03 -15.89 9.55
C LEU A 164 -0.59 -15.72 11.00
N ALA A 165 -1.44 -15.22 11.90
CA ALA A 165 -1.16 -15.12 13.32
C ALA A 165 -0.89 -16.48 13.97
N ALA A 166 -1.58 -17.54 13.52
CA ALA A 166 -1.30 -18.91 13.95
C ALA A 166 0.06 -19.44 13.46
N SER A 167 0.59 -18.90 12.35
CA SER A 167 1.86 -19.35 11.76
C SER A 167 3.09 -18.63 12.35
N SER A 168 2.96 -17.38 12.77
CA SER A 168 4.07 -16.59 13.35
C SER A 168 3.56 -15.45 14.21
N SER A 169 4.30 -15.16 15.28
CA SER A 169 4.06 -14.00 16.15
C SER A 169 4.25 -12.65 15.45
N ASP A 170 4.92 -12.61 14.31
CA ASP A 170 5.09 -11.40 13.50
C ASP A 170 3.74 -10.78 13.10
N TYR A 171 2.71 -11.62 12.96
CA TYR A 171 1.35 -11.22 12.57
C TYR A 171 0.42 -10.95 13.75
N SER A 172 0.90 -11.09 15.00
CA SER A 172 0.09 -10.80 16.19
C SER A 172 -0.29 -9.33 16.28
N GLY A 173 -1.44 -9.01 16.88
CA GLY A 173 -1.90 -7.62 17.05
C GLY A 173 -2.30 -6.91 15.76
N ILE A 174 -2.69 -7.68 14.74
CA ILE A 174 -3.42 -7.21 13.56
C ILE A 174 -4.85 -7.68 13.69
N GLU A 175 -5.81 -6.79 13.51
CA GLU A 175 -7.25 -7.13 13.62
C GLU A 175 -8.07 -6.48 12.51
N VAL A 176 -9.21 -7.08 12.22
CA VAL A 176 -10.23 -6.53 11.32
C VAL A 176 -11.32 -5.90 12.15
N GLN A 177 -11.58 -4.62 11.95
CA GLN A 177 -12.66 -3.89 12.59
C GLN A 177 -13.76 -3.59 11.58
N VAL A 178 -14.97 -4.07 11.87
CA VAL A 178 -16.14 -3.79 11.05
C VAL A 178 -16.67 -2.40 11.36
N LEU A 179 -16.78 -1.56 10.33
CA LEU A 179 -17.24 -0.19 10.44
C LEU A 179 -18.63 -0.05 9.85
N LYS A 180 -19.40 0.91 10.40
CA LYS A 180 -20.71 1.25 9.83
C LYS A 180 -20.54 1.85 8.43
N LYS A 181 -21.39 1.41 7.50
CA LYS A 181 -21.48 2.02 6.16
C LYS A 181 -21.99 3.46 6.28
N LYS A 182 -21.16 4.41 5.94
CA LYS A 182 -21.54 5.84 5.82
C LYS A 182 -20.54 6.60 4.96
N TYR A 183 -20.97 7.68 4.34
CA TYR A 183 -20.11 8.59 3.61
C TYR A 183 -19.77 9.81 4.49
N PRO A 184 -18.51 10.27 4.55
CA PRO A 184 -17.27 9.75 3.93
C PRO A 184 -16.43 8.93 4.92
N GLN A 185 -16.84 7.72 5.24
CA GLN A 185 -16.16 6.84 6.21
C GLN A 185 -14.69 6.59 5.86
N GLY A 186 -14.34 6.54 4.56
CA GLY A 186 -12.97 6.37 4.06
C GLY A 186 -12.10 7.63 4.16
N GLY A 187 -12.66 8.76 4.57
CA GLY A 187 -11.85 9.95 4.84
C GLY A 187 -10.93 9.72 6.04
N GLU A 188 -9.66 10.17 5.97
CA GLU A 188 -8.65 9.90 6.99
C GLU A 188 -9.10 10.21 8.42
N LYS A 189 -9.63 11.43 8.64
CA LYS A 189 -10.08 11.85 9.98
C LYS A 189 -11.29 11.07 10.47
N GLN A 190 -12.23 10.79 9.56
CA GLN A 190 -13.44 10.02 9.86
C GLN A 190 -13.10 8.56 10.22
N LEU A 191 -12.15 7.96 9.47
CA LEU A 191 -11.69 6.61 9.76
C LEU A 191 -10.98 6.53 11.11
N ILE A 192 -10.07 7.48 11.40
CA ILE A 192 -9.38 7.54 12.69
C ILE A 192 -10.40 7.65 13.83
N ALA A 193 -11.36 8.56 13.73
CA ALA A 193 -12.41 8.70 14.73
C ALA A 193 -13.30 7.46 14.87
N ALA A 194 -13.52 6.72 13.79
CA ALA A 194 -14.33 5.49 13.84
C ALA A 194 -13.58 4.30 14.48
N VAL A 195 -12.26 4.27 14.38
CA VAL A 195 -11.41 3.20 14.90
C VAL A 195 -10.94 3.49 16.32
N MET A 196 -10.58 4.74 16.61
CA MET A 196 -9.96 5.11 17.89
C MET A 196 -10.94 5.72 18.90
N GLY A 197 -12.15 6.15 18.49
CA GLY A 197 -13.19 6.76 19.33
C GLY A 197 -13.09 8.27 19.26
#